data_b502679f0dcd5f3717f91fc489a16676
#
_entry.id   b502679f0dcd5f3717f91fc489a16676
#
_cell.length_a   1.000
_cell.length_b   1.000
_cell.length_c   1.000
_cell.angle_alpha   90.00
_cell.angle_beta   90.00
_cell.angle_gamma   90.00
#
_symmetry.space_group_name_H-M   'P 1'
#
loop_
_entity.id
_entity.type
_entity.pdbx_description
1 polymer ?
#
loop_
_entity_poly.entity_id
_entity_poly.type
_entity_poly.pdbx_seq_one_letter_code
_entity_poly.pdbx_strand_id
1 'polypeptide(L)'
;MKSFVTLSAALGLVASTAVARPPPNADMSLAPWFQSLQQPGTGMSCCSMADCRQTDFRILDGHYQAMIEGEWRVVPPEVVLQRTDNPTGRAVVCYSPYHGIMCFIKGPET
;
A
#
# COMPACT_ATOMS: atom_id res chain seq x y z
N MET A 1 28.64 -0.22 53.99
CA MET A 1 28.38 -0.32 53.54
C MET A 1 27.91 -0.09 52.61
N LYS A 2 27.56 0.05 52.09
CA LYS A 2 27.03 0.17 51.28
C LYS A 2 26.88 -0.30 50.21
N SER A 3 26.08 -0.70 49.61
CA SER A 3 25.92 -1.33 48.67
C SER A 3 25.31 -0.88 47.65
N PHE A 4 25.28 -0.84 46.90
CA PHE A 4 24.75 -0.43 45.94
C PHE A 4 24.46 -1.10 44.92
N VAL A 5 23.58 -1.32 44.54
CA VAL A 5 23.21 -1.92 43.67
C VAL A 5 22.97 -1.37 42.56
N THR A 6 23.31 -1.48 41.82
CA THR A 6 23.19 -1.02 40.73
C THR A 6 22.50 -1.76 39.89
N LEU A 7 21.45 -1.55 39.62
CA LEU A 7 20.80 -2.18 38.86
C LEU A 7 20.79 -1.82 37.58
N SER A 8 21.12 -2.28 36.83
CA SER A 8 21.17 -2.02 35.60
C SER A 8 20.10 -2.53 34.94
N ALA A 9 19.29 -1.88 34.66
CA ALA A 9 18.28 -2.30 34.07
C ALA A 9 18.48 -2.47 32.72
N ALA A 10 18.40 -3.41 32.33
CA ALA A 10 18.65 -3.65 31.09
C ALA A 10 17.54 -3.44 30.28
N LEU A 11 17.43 -2.71 29.65
CA LEU A 11 16.57 -2.54 28.89
C LEU A 11 16.47 -3.19 27.79
N GLY A 12 15.84 -3.92 27.58
CA GLY A 12 15.54 -4.58 26.59
C GLY A 12 15.01 -3.85 25.49
N LEU A 13 15.57 -3.52 24.69
CA LEU A 13 15.20 -2.88 23.78
C LEU A 13 14.80 -3.64 22.73
N VAL A 14 13.71 -3.86 22.50
CA VAL A 14 13.27 -4.49 21.49
C VAL A 14 13.25 -3.70 20.33
N ALA A 15 13.99 -3.93 19.54
CA ALA A 15 14.00 -3.24 18.37
C ALA A 15 12.91 -3.72 17.56
N SER A 16 11.96 -3.05 17.49
CA SER A 16 11.00 -3.44 16.65
C SER A 16 11.44 -3.19 15.28
N THR A 17 11.69 -4.12 14.61
CA THR A 17 11.91 -3.99 13.23
C THR A 17 10.66 -3.56 12.65
N ALA A 18 10.70 -2.60 11.98
CA ALA A 18 9.57 -2.15 11.31
C ALA A 18 9.28 -3.04 10.17
N VAL A 19 8.69 -4.08 10.41
CA VAL A 19 8.17 -4.85 9.34
C VAL A 19 6.86 -4.22 9.03
N ALA A 20 6.69 -3.83 7.83
CA ALA A 20 5.42 -3.30 7.44
C ALA A 20 4.39 -4.37 7.68
N ARG A 21 3.63 -4.22 8.69
CA ARG A 21 2.57 -5.14 8.93
C ARG A 21 1.34 -4.66 8.24
N PRO A 22 0.59 -5.53 7.61
CA PRO A 22 -0.71 -5.13 7.09
C PRO A 22 -1.59 -4.67 8.24
N PRO A 23 -2.55 -3.82 7.98
CA PRO A 23 -3.48 -3.40 9.01
C PRO A 23 -4.15 -4.60 9.67
N PRO A 24 -4.55 -4.48 10.92
CA PRO A 24 -5.16 -5.62 11.61
C PRO A 24 -6.39 -6.19 10.92
N ASN A 25 -7.07 -5.38 10.12
CA ASN A 25 -8.25 -5.83 9.40
C ASN A 25 -7.93 -6.26 7.98
N ALA A 26 -6.69 -6.40 7.63
CA ALA A 26 -6.33 -6.80 6.29
C ALA A 26 -6.67 -8.28 6.08
N ASP A 27 -7.19 -8.56 4.91
CA ASP A 27 -7.49 -9.94 4.56
C ASP A 27 -6.25 -10.54 3.92
N MET A 28 -5.59 -11.39 4.66
CA MET A 28 -4.34 -12.00 4.20
C MET A 28 -4.53 -12.95 3.03
N SER A 29 -5.76 -13.37 2.78
CA SER A 29 -6.01 -14.22 1.62
C SER A 29 -5.85 -13.44 0.31
N LEU A 30 -5.84 -12.11 0.37
CA LEU A 30 -5.65 -11.29 -0.80
C LEU A 30 -4.17 -11.08 -1.13
N ALA A 31 -3.27 -11.47 -0.26
CA ALA A 31 -1.84 -11.21 -0.47
C ALA A 31 -1.30 -11.75 -1.80
N PRO A 32 -1.67 -12.98 -2.23
CA PRO A 32 -1.17 -13.43 -3.52
C PRO A 32 -1.62 -12.56 -4.68
N TRP A 33 -2.84 -12.04 -4.61
CA TRP A 33 -3.32 -11.17 -5.67
C TRP A 33 -2.52 -9.86 -5.69
N PHE A 34 -2.31 -9.24 -4.53
CA PHE A 34 -1.54 -8.02 -4.47
C PHE A 34 -0.11 -8.25 -4.98
N GLN A 35 0.47 -9.39 -4.65
CA GLN A 35 1.83 -9.69 -5.08
C GLN A 35 1.91 -9.93 -6.59
N SER A 36 0.80 -10.21 -7.23
CA SER A 36 0.79 -10.42 -8.67
C SER A 36 0.75 -9.14 -9.48
N LEU A 37 0.56 -8.00 -8.82
CA LEU A 37 0.39 -6.74 -9.55
C LEU A 37 1.72 -6.24 -10.05
N GLN A 38 1.76 -5.91 -11.34
CA GLN A 38 2.96 -5.40 -11.97
C GLN A 38 2.63 -4.13 -12.73
N GLN A 39 3.52 -3.17 -12.67
CA GLN A 39 3.35 -1.93 -13.39
C GLN A 39 3.39 -2.18 -14.89
N PRO A 40 2.43 -1.64 -15.64
CA PRO A 40 2.44 -1.79 -17.09
C PRO A 40 3.70 -1.14 -17.67
N GLY A 41 4.24 -1.76 -18.67
CA GLY A 41 5.37 -1.21 -19.38
C GLY A 41 6.74 -1.50 -18.76
N THR A 42 6.83 -1.53 -17.44
CA THR A 42 8.12 -1.81 -16.79
C THR A 42 8.17 -3.22 -16.21
N GLY A 43 7.02 -3.81 -15.91
CA GLY A 43 6.98 -5.10 -15.25
C GLY A 43 7.39 -5.11 -13.79
N MET A 44 7.62 -3.92 -13.20
CA MET A 44 8.03 -3.86 -11.81
C MET A 44 6.86 -4.20 -10.90
N SER A 45 7.15 -4.91 -9.82
CA SER A 45 6.10 -5.25 -8.88
C SER A 45 5.57 -4.00 -8.19
N CYS A 46 4.27 -3.84 -8.20
CA CYS A 46 3.65 -2.67 -7.58
C CYS A 46 3.90 -2.64 -6.08
N CYS A 47 3.86 -3.80 -5.44
CA CYS A 47 3.96 -3.86 -3.98
C CYS A 47 5.38 -3.83 -3.45
N SER A 48 6.39 -3.99 -4.30
CA SER A 48 7.77 -3.94 -3.81
C SER A 48 8.29 -2.53 -3.68
N MET A 49 7.65 -1.58 -4.36
CA MET A 49 8.11 -0.20 -4.32
C MET A 49 7.08 0.77 -3.76
N ALA A 50 5.93 0.29 -3.40
CA ALA A 50 4.84 1.14 -2.94
C ALA A 50 3.89 0.34 -2.08
N ASP A 51 3.14 1.04 -1.25
CA ASP A 51 2.10 0.41 -0.46
C ASP A 51 0.84 0.33 -1.28
N CYS A 52 0.28 -0.85 -1.40
CA CYS A 52 -0.97 -1.07 -2.11
C CYS A 52 -2.12 -1.09 -1.12
N ARG A 53 -3.17 -0.36 -1.42
CA ARG A 53 -4.30 -0.24 -0.51
C ARG A 53 -5.59 -0.05 -1.28
N GLN A 54 -6.67 -0.47 -0.67
CA GLN A 54 -7.99 -0.18 -1.20
C GLN A 54 -8.31 1.29 -0.97
N THR A 55 -8.98 1.90 -1.92
CA THR A 55 -9.31 3.30 -1.82
C THR A 55 -10.55 3.62 -2.66
N ASP A 56 -11.08 4.80 -2.46
CA ASP A 56 -12.13 5.32 -3.30
C ASP A 56 -11.53 5.91 -4.57
N PHE A 57 -12.30 5.88 -5.63
CA PHE A 57 -11.86 6.47 -6.89
C PHE A 57 -13.01 7.18 -7.58
N ARG A 58 -12.66 8.04 -8.49
CA ARG A 58 -13.63 8.71 -9.34
C ARG A 58 -13.01 8.99 -10.71
N ILE A 59 -13.84 9.32 -11.65
CA ILE A 59 -13.38 9.74 -12.97
C ILE A 59 -13.75 11.21 -13.10
N LEU A 60 -12.77 12.03 -13.40
CA LEU A 60 -13.00 13.45 -13.57
C LEU A 60 -12.15 13.93 -14.74
N ASP A 61 -12.78 14.63 -15.66
CA ASP A 61 -12.11 15.16 -16.86
C ASP A 61 -11.34 14.08 -17.63
N GLY A 62 -11.92 12.89 -17.70
CA GLY A 62 -11.31 11.79 -18.46
C GLY A 62 -10.19 11.08 -17.75
N HIS A 63 -9.94 11.39 -16.50
CA HIS A 63 -8.86 10.74 -15.75
C HIS A 63 -9.40 10.06 -14.50
N TYR A 64 -8.78 8.95 -14.13
CA TYR A 64 -9.05 8.38 -12.83
C TYR A 64 -8.39 9.25 -11.76
N GLN A 65 -9.08 9.38 -10.65
CA GLN A 65 -8.50 9.99 -9.45
C GLN A 65 -8.70 9.02 -8.30
N ALA A 66 -7.70 8.90 -7.46
CA ALA A 66 -7.74 8.02 -6.30
C ALA A 66 -7.57 8.87 -5.04
N MET A 67 -8.26 8.45 -3.99
CA MET A 67 -8.13 9.12 -2.70
C MET A 67 -6.91 8.57 -2.00
N ILE A 68 -5.92 9.41 -1.75
CA ILE A 68 -4.68 9.02 -1.10
C ILE A 68 -4.39 10.04 -0.01
N GLU A 69 -4.34 9.55 1.21
CA GLU A 69 -4.01 10.41 2.36
C GLU A 69 -4.89 11.66 2.44
N GLY A 70 -6.17 11.46 2.18
CA GLY A 70 -7.13 12.55 2.31
C GLY A 70 -7.24 13.47 1.11
N GLU A 71 -6.53 13.19 0.04
CA GLU A 71 -6.56 14.03 -1.14
C GLU A 71 -6.87 13.24 -2.39
N TRP A 72 -7.64 13.83 -3.29
CA TRP A 72 -7.84 13.24 -4.60
C TRP A 72 -6.60 13.51 -5.45
N ARG A 73 -6.04 12.46 -6.02
CA ARG A 73 -4.85 12.58 -6.86
C ARG A 73 -5.13 11.97 -8.21
N VAL A 74 -4.69 12.64 -9.25
CA VAL A 74 -4.86 12.15 -10.61
C VAL A 74 -3.97 10.94 -10.82
N VAL A 75 -4.54 9.90 -11.39
CA VAL A 75 -3.79 8.68 -11.69
C VAL A 75 -3.24 8.80 -13.10
N PRO A 76 -1.93 8.68 -13.28
CA PRO A 76 -1.36 8.67 -14.63
C PRO A 76 -1.91 7.49 -15.43
N PRO A 77 -2.29 7.69 -16.68
CA PRO A 77 -2.87 6.59 -17.47
C PRO A 77 -1.93 5.40 -17.62
N GLU A 78 -0.65 5.66 -17.63
CA GLU A 78 0.33 4.59 -17.88
C GLU A 78 0.47 3.63 -16.70
N VAL A 79 -0.07 3.95 -15.53
CA VAL A 79 -0.01 3.03 -14.39
C VAL A 79 -1.34 2.36 -14.10
N VAL A 80 -2.32 2.54 -14.98
CA VAL A 80 -3.62 1.87 -14.83
C VAL A 80 -3.50 0.44 -15.35
N LEU A 81 -3.71 -0.52 -14.47
CA LEU A 81 -3.66 -1.92 -14.85
C LEU A 81 -4.99 -2.35 -15.44
N GLN A 82 -4.95 -3.09 -16.52
CA GLN A 82 -6.15 -3.60 -17.17
C GLN A 82 -6.51 -4.97 -16.59
N ARG A 83 -6.78 -5.00 -15.30
CA ARG A 83 -7.14 -6.24 -14.61
C ARG A 83 -8.64 -6.27 -14.35
N THR A 84 -9.24 -7.42 -14.56
CA THR A 84 -10.66 -7.59 -14.29
C THR A 84 -10.91 -8.52 -13.11
N ASP A 85 -9.84 -8.96 -12.48
CA ASP A 85 -9.92 -9.93 -11.40
C ASP A 85 -9.71 -9.30 -10.02
N ASN A 86 -10.01 -8.04 -9.87
CA ASN A 86 -9.85 -7.35 -8.59
C ASN A 86 -10.84 -7.92 -7.57
N PRO A 87 -10.37 -8.62 -6.55
CA PRO A 87 -11.27 -9.30 -5.62
C PRO A 87 -11.72 -8.43 -4.47
N THR A 88 -11.24 -7.19 -4.38
CA THR A 88 -11.48 -6.39 -3.18
C THR A 88 -12.83 -5.70 -3.19
N GLY A 89 -13.46 -5.55 -4.34
CA GLY A 89 -14.71 -4.79 -4.43
C GLY A 89 -14.51 -3.29 -4.40
N ARG A 90 -13.27 -2.82 -4.35
CA ARG A 90 -12.94 -1.40 -4.34
C ARG A 90 -11.76 -1.16 -5.27
N ALA A 91 -11.48 0.10 -5.55
CA ALA A 91 -10.26 0.40 -6.29
C ALA A 91 -9.04 0.09 -5.41
N VAL A 92 -7.93 -0.19 -6.05
CA VAL A 92 -6.66 -0.42 -5.37
C VAL A 92 -5.64 0.53 -5.96
N VAL A 93 -4.91 1.23 -5.10
CA VAL A 93 -3.83 2.10 -5.54
C VAL A 93 -2.56 1.71 -4.82
N CYS A 94 -1.47 1.69 -5.54
CA CYS A 94 -0.16 1.42 -4.98
C CYS A 94 0.63 2.72 -5.05
N TYR A 95 0.96 3.28 -3.90
CA TYR A 95 1.50 4.62 -3.79
C TYR A 95 2.72 4.64 -2.89
N SER A 96 3.69 5.45 -3.26
CA SER A 96 4.87 5.73 -2.46
C SER A 96 5.11 7.22 -2.46
N PRO A 97 5.49 7.83 -1.34
CA PRO A 97 5.83 9.25 -1.34
C PRO A 97 7.01 9.57 -2.27
N TYR A 98 7.86 8.59 -2.53
CA TYR A 98 9.02 8.82 -3.38
C TYR A 98 8.73 8.63 -4.86
N HIS A 99 7.82 7.73 -5.19
CA HIS A 99 7.57 7.38 -6.58
C HIS A 99 6.20 7.82 -7.08
N GLY A 100 5.35 8.26 -6.18
CA GLY A 100 3.98 8.60 -6.55
C GLY A 100 3.12 7.38 -6.75
N ILE A 101 2.14 7.48 -7.61
CA ILE A 101 1.25 6.37 -7.88
C ILE A 101 1.94 5.42 -8.84
N MET A 102 2.22 4.22 -8.37
CA MET A 102 2.91 3.21 -9.17
C MET A 102 1.96 2.32 -9.93
N CYS A 103 0.80 2.05 -9.39
CA CYS A 103 -0.18 1.17 -10.01
C CYS A 103 -1.57 1.54 -9.53
N PHE A 104 -2.54 1.35 -10.40
CA PHE A 104 -3.93 1.59 -10.05
C PHE A 104 -4.82 0.57 -10.74
N ILE A 105 -5.75 -0.02 -9.99
CA ILE A 105 -6.75 -0.92 -10.52
C ILE A 105 -8.11 -0.38 -10.11
N LYS A 106 -8.97 -0.14 -11.07
CA LYS A 106 -10.27 0.42 -10.75
C LYS A 106 -11.12 -0.62 -10.02
N GLY A 107 -12.01 -0.14 -9.21
CA GLY A 107 -13.00 -0.99 -8.58
C GLY A 107 -14.20 -1.17 -9.50
N PRO A 108 -15.18 -1.93 -9.04
CA PRO A 108 -16.41 -2.08 -9.78
C PRO A 108 -17.10 -0.74 -9.92
N GLU A 109 -17.61 -0.48 -11.11
CA GLU A 109 -18.39 0.71 -11.33
C GLU A 109 -19.84 0.37 -11.07
N THR A 110 -20.49 1.17 -10.26
CA THR A 110 -21.90 0.97 -9.96
C THR A 110 -22.72 2.02 -10.68
#